data_e0355d1f7e03d7f82817cde0a44f0e78
#
_entry.id   e0355d1f7e03d7f82817cde0a44f0e78
#
_cell.length_a   1.000
_cell.length_b   1.000
_cell.length_c   1.000
_cell.angle_alpha   90.00
_cell.angle_beta   90.00
_cell.angle_gamma   90.00
#
_symmetry.space_group_name_H-M   'P 1'
#
loop_
_entity.id
_entity.type
_entity.pdbx_description
1 polymer ?
#
loop_
_entity_poly.entity_id
_entity_poly.type
_entity_poly.pdbx_seq_one_letter_code
_entity_poly.pdbx_strand_id
1 'polypeptide(L)'
;MARKTAVLVTGANGEMGHGLIHRLAELGSFDVLGLDIRSIDAEVAQRCAATWVGDILDRRLIDRLMSEFEISAVFHLAAVLSTRAEFVPEAAHEVNVQGTLNLLHLAVEETRSLGRAVKFLFPSSIAAYGLPDLATKRAAGRVTEHEWLMPVTMYGGNKLSCEHLGRYFARHYRQLAPQTDAGGIDFRAIRFPGLISAFTVPSGGTSDYASEMIHAAAQGRPYACFVREDTRIPFMTMPDAIQALLTLMEAPPERLTSVVYNVSAFSPTAGDLARRVQRAFPGVAISFAPDPRRQAILDSWPEDVDVSRARADWGFTPTHDLDRAFDEYLLPNVRRRYGAR
;
A
#
# COMPACT_ATOMS: atom_id res chain seq x y z
N MET A 1 17.81 -16.65 -26.76
CA MET A 1 18.47 -16.52 -25.46
C MET A 1 17.46 -16.89 -24.38
N ALA A 2 17.85 -17.50 -23.27
CA ALA A 2 16.96 -17.72 -22.15
C ALA A 2 16.59 -16.35 -21.56
N ARG A 3 15.30 -16.15 -21.21
CA ARG A 3 14.83 -14.94 -20.51
C ARG A 3 15.43 -14.92 -19.10
N LYS A 4 15.65 -13.73 -18.54
CA LYS A 4 16.16 -13.57 -17.17
C LYS A 4 15.01 -13.57 -16.17
N THR A 5 15.14 -14.30 -15.07
CA THR A 5 14.13 -14.31 -14.00
C THR A 5 14.16 -12.98 -13.25
N ALA A 6 13.01 -12.35 -13.15
CA ALA A 6 12.89 -11.01 -12.60
C ALA A 6 11.64 -10.81 -11.72
N VAL A 7 11.65 -9.72 -10.97
CA VAL A 7 10.54 -9.19 -10.18
C VAL A 7 10.10 -7.85 -10.75
N LEU A 8 8.83 -7.72 -11.12
CA LEU A 8 8.28 -6.46 -11.64
C LEU A 8 7.70 -5.62 -10.48
N VAL A 9 8.14 -4.37 -10.39
CA VAL A 9 7.57 -3.34 -9.50
C VAL A 9 6.92 -2.27 -10.34
N THR A 10 5.60 -2.16 -10.31
CA THR A 10 4.86 -1.06 -10.95
C THR A 10 4.61 0.07 -9.96
N GLY A 11 4.53 1.32 -10.40
CA GLY A 11 4.54 2.47 -9.49
C GLY A 11 5.92 2.64 -8.82
N ALA A 12 6.97 2.30 -9.58
CA ALA A 12 8.35 2.25 -9.11
C ALA A 12 8.87 3.60 -8.58
N ASN A 13 8.36 4.71 -9.12
CA ASN A 13 8.73 6.07 -8.70
C ASN A 13 7.83 6.62 -7.56
N GLY A 14 6.95 5.79 -7.00
CA GLY A 14 6.20 6.11 -5.78
C GLY A 14 7.04 5.86 -4.53
N GLU A 15 6.58 6.37 -3.39
CA GLU A 15 7.30 6.24 -2.11
C GLU A 15 7.54 4.77 -1.73
N MET A 16 6.48 3.95 -1.76
CA MET A 16 6.61 2.51 -1.48
C MET A 16 7.48 1.82 -2.53
N GLY A 17 7.42 2.27 -3.81
CA GLY A 17 8.25 1.75 -4.90
C GLY A 17 9.73 1.97 -4.65
N HIS A 18 10.13 3.20 -4.27
CA HIS A 18 11.50 3.52 -3.90
C HIS A 18 12.02 2.60 -2.78
N GLY A 19 11.31 2.56 -1.66
CA GLY A 19 11.73 1.75 -0.53
C GLY A 19 11.78 0.26 -0.84
N LEU A 20 10.81 -0.26 -1.59
CA LEU A 20 10.78 -1.67 -1.97
C LEU A 20 11.93 -2.04 -2.92
N ILE A 21 12.21 -1.22 -3.94
CA ILE A 21 13.31 -1.44 -4.89
C ILE A 21 14.65 -1.42 -4.16
N HIS A 22 14.87 -0.48 -3.23
CA HIS A 22 16.06 -0.45 -2.39
C HIS A 22 16.23 -1.77 -1.63
N ARG A 23 15.18 -2.26 -0.96
CA ARG A 23 15.25 -3.50 -0.18
C ARG A 23 15.45 -4.75 -1.06
N LEU A 24 14.78 -4.83 -2.22
CA LEU A 24 14.97 -5.94 -3.16
C LEU A 24 16.41 -5.96 -3.72
N ALA A 25 16.97 -4.81 -4.03
CA ALA A 25 18.35 -4.70 -4.49
C ALA A 25 19.37 -5.09 -3.40
N GLU A 26 19.13 -4.72 -2.13
CA GLU A 26 19.96 -5.13 -1.00
C GLU A 26 19.94 -6.65 -0.77
N LEU A 27 18.79 -7.30 -0.97
CA LEU A 27 18.67 -8.75 -0.89
C LEU A 27 19.47 -9.46 -2.00
N GLY A 28 19.66 -8.84 -3.16
CA GLY A 28 20.47 -9.33 -4.27
C GLY A 28 19.98 -10.63 -4.91
N SER A 29 18.79 -11.08 -4.57
CA SER A 29 18.23 -12.37 -5.02
C SER A 29 17.44 -12.30 -6.32
N PHE A 30 17.14 -11.08 -6.81
CA PHE A 30 16.25 -10.85 -7.95
C PHE A 30 16.80 -9.77 -8.88
N ASP A 31 16.59 -9.95 -10.19
CA ASP A 31 16.63 -8.86 -11.15
C ASP A 31 15.36 -8.03 -10.98
N VAL A 32 15.49 -6.75 -10.57
CA VAL A 32 14.35 -5.87 -10.32
C VAL A 32 14.02 -5.09 -11.59
N LEU A 33 12.75 -5.12 -11.99
CA LEU A 33 12.21 -4.36 -13.12
C LEU A 33 11.31 -3.24 -12.61
N GLY A 34 11.63 -2.00 -12.96
CA GLY A 34 10.84 -0.83 -12.57
C GLY A 34 9.94 -0.33 -13.71
N LEU A 35 8.64 -0.18 -13.43
CA LEU A 35 7.68 0.43 -14.35
C LEU A 35 6.95 1.58 -13.66
N ASP A 36 6.96 2.77 -14.26
CA ASP A 36 6.18 3.92 -13.80
C ASP A 36 5.71 4.76 -14.98
N ILE A 37 4.62 5.49 -14.80
CA ILE A 37 4.13 6.44 -15.82
C ILE A 37 5.03 7.67 -15.97
N ARG A 38 5.87 7.94 -14.98
CA ARG A 38 6.87 9.03 -14.96
C ARG A 38 8.28 8.46 -15.04
N SER A 39 9.22 9.28 -15.48
CA SER A 39 10.65 8.93 -15.39
C SER A 39 11.00 8.49 -13.99
N ILE A 40 11.66 7.35 -13.88
CA ILE A 40 12.13 6.81 -12.60
C ILE A 40 13.36 7.58 -12.16
N ASP A 41 13.42 7.98 -10.90
CA ASP A 41 14.54 8.71 -10.32
C ASP A 41 15.84 7.91 -10.47
N ALA A 42 16.92 8.61 -10.81
CA ALA A 42 18.20 7.99 -11.16
C ALA A 42 18.72 7.03 -10.07
N GLU A 43 18.54 7.38 -8.81
CA GLU A 43 18.94 6.55 -7.67
C GLU A 43 18.21 5.19 -7.65
N VAL A 44 16.92 5.20 -7.98
CA VAL A 44 16.09 3.98 -8.06
C VAL A 44 16.41 3.20 -9.32
N ALA A 45 16.56 3.89 -10.46
CA ALA A 45 16.87 3.27 -11.74
C ALA A 45 18.21 2.48 -11.71
N GLN A 46 19.21 2.99 -11.01
CA GLN A 46 20.51 2.33 -10.83
C GLN A 46 20.44 1.00 -10.05
N ARG A 47 19.35 0.77 -9.32
CA ARG A 47 19.09 -0.47 -8.55
C ARG A 47 18.25 -1.48 -9.32
N CYS A 48 17.73 -1.10 -10.49
CA CYS A 48 16.95 -1.95 -11.36
C CYS A 48 17.82 -2.57 -12.46
N ALA A 49 17.53 -3.80 -12.83
CA ALA A 49 18.12 -4.44 -14.01
C ALA A 49 17.62 -3.77 -15.32
N ALA A 50 16.37 -3.28 -15.30
CA ALA A 50 15.79 -2.47 -16.36
C ALA A 50 14.64 -1.60 -15.83
N THR A 51 14.36 -0.49 -16.54
CA THR A 51 13.27 0.41 -16.21
C THR A 51 12.50 0.83 -17.45
N TRP A 52 11.20 1.04 -17.30
CA TRP A 52 10.33 1.55 -18.36
C TRP A 52 9.50 2.72 -17.84
N VAL A 53 9.33 3.69 -18.74
CA VAL A 53 8.32 4.76 -18.57
C VAL A 53 7.12 4.36 -19.43
N GLY A 54 5.96 4.14 -18.79
CA GLY A 54 4.76 3.75 -19.50
C GLY A 54 3.57 3.49 -18.61
N ASP A 55 2.42 3.35 -19.25
CA ASP A 55 1.13 3.15 -18.58
C ASP A 55 0.83 1.64 -18.45
N ILE A 56 0.33 1.23 -17.28
CA ILE A 56 -0.16 -0.15 -17.04
C ILE A 56 -1.42 -0.47 -17.86
N LEU A 57 -2.03 0.52 -18.48
CA LEU A 57 -3.11 0.35 -19.47
C LEU A 57 -2.60 -0.03 -20.84
N ASP A 58 -1.32 0.21 -21.15
CA ASP A 58 -0.70 -0.16 -22.43
C ASP A 58 -0.33 -1.66 -22.45
N ARG A 59 -1.22 -2.46 -23.04
CA ARG A 59 -1.02 -3.91 -23.16
C ARG A 59 0.20 -4.27 -24.01
N ARG A 60 0.56 -3.45 -25.02
CA ARG A 60 1.75 -3.73 -25.87
C ARG A 60 3.04 -3.58 -25.06
N LEU A 61 3.08 -2.61 -24.14
CA LEU A 61 4.20 -2.48 -23.22
C LEU A 61 4.31 -3.71 -22.31
N ILE A 62 3.19 -4.18 -21.75
CA ILE A 62 3.14 -5.38 -20.91
C ILE A 62 3.60 -6.62 -21.69
N ASP A 63 3.12 -6.83 -22.91
CA ASP A 63 3.52 -7.94 -23.77
C ASP A 63 5.03 -7.90 -24.08
N ARG A 64 5.59 -6.71 -24.26
CA ARG A 64 7.04 -6.54 -24.46
C ARG A 64 7.85 -6.94 -23.22
N LEU A 65 7.41 -6.55 -22.02
CA LEU A 65 8.07 -6.96 -20.77
C LEU A 65 8.14 -8.50 -20.67
N MET A 66 7.05 -9.19 -20.96
CA MET A 66 6.99 -10.67 -20.95
C MET A 66 7.91 -11.30 -22.01
N SER A 67 8.17 -10.62 -23.14
CA SER A 67 9.05 -11.17 -24.16
C SER A 67 10.54 -11.12 -23.77
N GLU A 68 10.92 -10.17 -22.91
CA GLU A 68 12.31 -9.92 -22.54
C GLU A 68 12.70 -10.62 -21.22
N PHE A 69 11.76 -10.81 -20.28
CA PHE A 69 12.01 -11.32 -18.92
C PHE A 69 11.04 -12.43 -18.53
N GLU A 70 11.46 -13.30 -17.62
CA GLU A 70 10.62 -14.26 -16.90
C GLU A 70 10.17 -13.63 -15.58
N ILE A 71 8.95 -13.13 -15.53
CA ILE A 71 8.44 -12.41 -14.36
C ILE A 71 7.93 -13.42 -13.34
N SER A 72 8.70 -13.63 -12.28
CA SER A 72 8.39 -14.60 -11.21
C SER A 72 7.52 -14.02 -10.08
N ALA A 73 7.53 -12.70 -9.94
CA ALA A 73 6.68 -11.97 -8.99
C ALA A 73 6.35 -10.56 -9.50
N VAL A 74 5.18 -10.06 -9.14
CA VAL A 74 4.71 -8.70 -9.42
C VAL A 74 4.38 -8.01 -8.11
N PHE A 75 5.00 -6.87 -7.84
CA PHE A 75 4.55 -5.91 -6.82
C PHE A 75 3.79 -4.80 -7.52
N HIS A 76 2.47 -4.85 -7.45
CA HIS A 76 1.62 -3.90 -8.16
C HIS A 76 1.29 -2.69 -7.29
N LEU A 77 2.19 -1.68 -7.29
CA LEU A 77 2.05 -0.47 -6.48
C LEU A 77 1.41 0.70 -7.27
N ALA A 78 1.37 0.63 -8.60
CA ALA A 78 0.78 1.68 -9.44
C ALA A 78 -0.72 1.83 -9.15
N ALA A 79 -1.14 3.03 -8.77
CA ALA A 79 -2.54 3.36 -8.53
C ALA A 79 -2.77 4.88 -8.52
N VAL A 80 -3.98 5.31 -8.87
CA VAL A 80 -4.50 6.63 -8.53
C VAL A 80 -5.00 6.59 -7.09
N LEU A 81 -4.39 7.43 -6.22
CA LEU A 81 -4.63 7.39 -4.78
C LEU A 81 -5.95 8.07 -4.36
N SER A 82 -6.33 7.89 -3.10
CA SER A 82 -7.64 8.18 -2.53
C SER A 82 -8.20 9.56 -2.87
N THR A 83 -7.50 10.64 -2.50
CA THR A 83 -8.00 12.00 -2.73
C THR A 83 -8.13 12.33 -4.22
N ARG A 84 -7.13 11.94 -5.04
CA ARG A 84 -7.16 12.16 -6.48
C ARG A 84 -8.29 11.36 -7.15
N ALA A 85 -8.56 10.14 -6.67
CA ALA A 85 -9.63 9.31 -7.21
C ALA A 85 -11.03 9.93 -7.04
N GLU A 86 -11.24 10.76 -6.01
CA GLU A 86 -12.50 11.47 -5.82
C GLU A 86 -12.68 12.66 -6.80
N PHE A 87 -11.59 13.19 -7.36
CA PHE A 87 -11.66 14.24 -8.38
C PHE A 87 -11.78 13.72 -9.81
N VAL A 88 -11.31 12.50 -10.07
CA VAL A 88 -11.30 11.87 -11.40
C VAL A 88 -11.71 10.39 -11.30
N PRO A 89 -12.94 10.10 -10.83
CA PRO A 89 -13.34 8.74 -10.44
C PRO A 89 -13.29 7.73 -11.59
N GLU A 90 -13.70 8.09 -12.80
CA GLU A 90 -13.70 7.20 -13.96
C GLU A 90 -12.27 6.85 -14.37
N ALA A 91 -11.39 7.85 -14.50
CA ALA A 91 -9.98 7.63 -14.82
C ALA A 91 -9.25 6.84 -13.72
N ALA A 92 -9.60 7.09 -12.45
CA ALA A 92 -9.07 6.32 -11.34
C ALA A 92 -9.53 4.85 -11.40
N HIS A 93 -10.80 4.60 -11.75
CA HIS A 93 -11.30 3.24 -11.94
C HIS A 93 -10.57 2.52 -13.08
N GLU A 94 -10.39 3.19 -14.22
CA GLU A 94 -9.69 2.62 -15.36
C GLU A 94 -8.25 2.22 -14.97
N VAL A 95 -7.48 3.12 -14.38
CA VAL A 95 -6.10 2.82 -13.97
C VAL A 95 -6.07 1.74 -12.88
N ASN A 96 -6.88 1.90 -11.82
CA ASN A 96 -6.80 1.02 -10.65
C ASN A 96 -7.35 -0.38 -10.93
N VAL A 97 -8.42 -0.51 -11.71
CA VAL A 97 -9.09 -1.81 -11.95
C VAL A 97 -8.65 -2.43 -13.26
N GLN A 98 -8.74 -1.69 -14.38
CA GLN A 98 -8.32 -2.25 -15.67
C GLN A 98 -6.80 -2.46 -15.73
N GLY A 99 -6.00 -1.52 -15.17
CA GLY A 99 -4.55 -1.69 -15.03
C GLY A 99 -4.18 -2.93 -14.22
N THR A 100 -4.86 -3.15 -13.07
CA THR A 100 -4.69 -4.38 -12.28
C THR A 100 -5.05 -5.62 -13.10
N LEU A 101 -6.16 -5.60 -13.84
CA LEU A 101 -6.59 -6.72 -14.69
C LEU A 101 -5.55 -7.06 -15.76
N ASN A 102 -4.93 -6.07 -16.39
CA ASN A 102 -3.87 -6.28 -17.37
C ASN A 102 -2.65 -7.01 -16.75
N LEU A 103 -2.26 -6.63 -15.52
CA LEU A 103 -1.15 -7.27 -14.82
C LEU A 103 -1.51 -8.66 -14.25
N LEU A 104 -2.78 -8.89 -13.89
CA LEU A 104 -3.25 -10.23 -13.54
C LEU A 104 -3.18 -11.17 -14.75
N HIS A 105 -3.50 -10.67 -15.95
CA HIS A 105 -3.30 -11.44 -17.19
C HIS A 105 -1.82 -11.73 -17.47
N LEU A 106 -0.93 -10.74 -17.31
CA LEU A 106 0.52 -10.97 -17.37
C LEU A 106 0.92 -12.11 -16.43
N ALA A 107 0.48 -12.07 -15.17
CA ALA A 107 0.84 -13.09 -14.19
C ALA A 107 0.33 -14.49 -14.57
N VAL A 108 -0.85 -14.59 -15.21
CA VAL A 108 -1.38 -15.87 -15.73
C VAL A 108 -0.52 -16.40 -16.88
N GLU A 109 -0.18 -15.57 -17.86
CA GLU A 109 0.64 -15.98 -19.00
C GLU A 109 2.06 -16.40 -18.56
N GLU A 110 2.66 -15.65 -17.63
CA GLU A 110 3.94 -16.05 -17.02
C GLU A 110 3.82 -17.33 -16.19
N THR A 111 2.73 -17.53 -15.44
CA THR A 111 2.47 -18.80 -14.73
C THR A 111 2.45 -19.99 -15.68
N ARG A 112 1.79 -19.85 -16.84
CA ARG A 112 1.75 -20.89 -17.87
C ARG A 112 3.13 -21.15 -18.49
N SER A 113 3.85 -20.06 -18.78
CA SER A 113 5.19 -20.15 -19.38
C SER A 113 6.21 -20.79 -18.45
N LEU A 114 6.14 -20.46 -17.15
CA LEU A 114 7.09 -20.93 -16.11
C LEU A 114 6.72 -22.30 -15.51
N GLY A 115 5.48 -22.77 -15.71
CA GLY A 115 4.97 -23.98 -15.08
C GLY A 115 4.85 -23.90 -13.54
N ARG A 116 4.88 -22.70 -12.99
CA ARG A 116 4.72 -22.40 -11.54
C ARG A 116 3.99 -21.08 -11.33
N ALA A 117 3.21 -21.00 -10.24
CA ALA A 117 2.43 -19.80 -9.94
C ALA A 117 3.33 -18.55 -9.74
N VAL A 118 3.01 -17.51 -10.49
CA VAL A 118 3.61 -16.18 -10.29
C VAL A 118 2.98 -15.53 -9.06
N LYS A 119 3.83 -15.00 -8.17
CA LYS A 119 3.38 -14.27 -6.99
C LYS A 119 2.90 -12.87 -7.39
N PHE A 120 1.70 -12.50 -6.97
CA PHE A 120 1.12 -11.18 -7.24
C PHE A 120 0.83 -10.45 -5.92
N LEU A 121 1.69 -9.52 -5.55
CA LEU A 121 1.59 -8.74 -4.32
C LEU A 121 0.76 -7.48 -4.61
N PHE A 122 -0.37 -7.36 -3.94
CA PHE A 122 -1.32 -6.27 -4.14
C PHE A 122 -1.51 -5.42 -2.87
N PRO A 123 -1.01 -4.18 -2.84
CA PRO A 123 -1.33 -3.22 -1.79
C PRO A 123 -2.80 -2.78 -1.87
N SER A 124 -3.64 -3.38 -1.06
CA SER A 124 -4.97 -2.91 -0.77
C SER A 124 -4.94 -1.86 0.35
N SER A 125 -6.07 -1.49 0.90
CA SER A 125 -6.18 -0.39 1.86
C SER A 125 -7.33 -0.61 2.83
N ILE A 126 -7.24 -0.03 4.04
CA ILE A 126 -8.37 0.13 4.96
C ILE A 126 -9.53 0.92 4.34
N ALA A 127 -9.31 1.64 3.24
CA ALA A 127 -10.37 2.30 2.48
C ALA A 127 -11.38 1.31 1.86
N ALA A 128 -11.07 0.00 1.82
CA ALA A 128 -12.00 -1.07 1.44
C ALA A 128 -13.13 -1.26 2.47
N TYR A 129 -12.99 -0.72 3.65
CA TYR A 129 -14.02 -0.72 4.69
C TYR A 129 -14.96 0.47 4.57
N GLY A 130 -16.18 0.32 5.13
CA GLY A 130 -17.15 1.40 5.24
C GLY A 130 -18.11 1.16 6.39
N LEU A 131 -17.80 1.72 7.56
CA LEU A 131 -18.67 1.69 8.72
C LEU A 131 -19.70 2.81 8.59
N PRO A 132 -20.98 2.57 8.93
CA PRO A 132 -22.07 3.51 8.60
C PRO A 132 -22.06 4.79 9.44
N ASP A 133 -21.54 4.74 10.67
CA ASP A 133 -21.52 5.86 11.61
C ASP A 133 -20.47 5.68 12.71
N LEU A 134 -20.23 6.75 13.48
CA LEU A 134 -19.25 6.75 14.57
C LEU A 134 -19.58 5.82 15.74
N ALA A 135 -20.85 5.59 16.01
CA ALA A 135 -21.27 4.69 17.11
C ALA A 135 -20.89 3.26 16.73
N THR A 136 -21.20 2.84 15.51
CA THR A 136 -20.80 1.56 14.95
C THR A 136 -19.28 1.42 14.87
N LYS A 137 -18.57 2.46 14.41
CA LYS A 137 -17.12 2.48 14.35
C LYS A 137 -16.47 2.21 15.73
N ARG A 138 -16.94 2.90 16.76
CA ARG A 138 -16.44 2.72 18.14
C ARG A 138 -16.79 1.35 18.71
N ALA A 139 -17.98 0.83 18.39
CA ALA A 139 -18.44 -0.48 18.85
C ALA A 139 -17.74 -1.65 18.15
N ALA A 140 -17.34 -1.48 16.89
CA ALA A 140 -16.72 -2.53 16.09
C ALA A 140 -15.32 -2.94 16.60
N GLY A 141 -14.60 -2.02 17.27
CA GLY A 141 -13.27 -2.33 17.80
C GLY A 141 -12.28 -2.69 16.69
N ARG A 142 -11.68 -3.89 16.77
CA ARG A 142 -10.78 -4.41 15.75
C ARG A 142 -11.56 -5.14 14.67
N VAL A 143 -11.57 -4.57 13.46
CA VAL A 143 -12.32 -5.08 12.31
C VAL A 143 -11.53 -6.18 11.59
N THR A 144 -12.18 -7.30 11.31
CA THR A 144 -11.61 -8.43 10.53
C THR A 144 -11.72 -8.18 9.03
N GLU A 145 -11.03 -9.03 8.21
CA GLU A 145 -11.02 -8.88 6.75
C GLU A 145 -12.38 -9.14 6.08
N HIS A 146 -13.36 -9.66 6.80
CA HIS A 146 -14.66 -10.06 6.25
C HIS A 146 -15.82 -9.14 6.65
N GLU A 147 -15.56 -8.14 7.49
CA GLU A 147 -16.57 -7.23 8.03
C GLU A 147 -16.54 -5.88 7.30
N TRP A 148 -17.67 -5.20 7.28
CA TRP A 148 -17.82 -3.80 6.86
C TRP A 148 -17.24 -3.48 5.47
N LEU A 149 -17.34 -4.41 4.51
CA LEU A 149 -16.82 -4.24 3.14
C LEU A 149 -17.79 -3.40 2.29
N MET A 150 -18.04 -2.17 2.72
CA MET A 150 -18.96 -1.21 2.10
C MET A 150 -18.24 0.14 1.88
N PRO A 151 -17.17 0.17 1.05
CA PRO A 151 -16.38 1.38 0.85
C PRO A 151 -17.22 2.55 0.35
N VAL A 152 -16.93 3.75 0.87
CA VAL A 152 -17.65 4.98 0.52
C VAL A 152 -16.86 5.87 -0.45
N THR A 153 -15.69 5.42 -0.91
CA THR A 153 -14.85 6.15 -1.85
C THR A 153 -14.59 5.33 -3.11
N MET A 154 -14.35 6.01 -4.24
CA MET A 154 -13.96 5.35 -5.50
C MET A 154 -12.70 4.51 -5.30
N TYR A 155 -11.72 5.06 -4.60
CA TYR A 155 -10.48 4.33 -4.30
C TYR A 155 -10.72 3.05 -3.51
N GLY A 156 -11.53 3.12 -2.44
CA GLY A 156 -11.90 1.95 -1.64
C GLY A 156 -12.66 0.90 -2.44
N GLY A 157 -13.63 1.33 -3.26
CA GLY A 157 -14.36 0.46 -4.19
C GLY A 157 -13.44 -0.23 -5.19
N ASN A 158 -12.49 0.51 -5.77
CA ASN A 158 -11.50 -0.05 -6.69
C ASN A 158 -10.58 -1.07 -6.01
N LYS A 159 -10.08 -0.78 -4.80
CA LYS A 159 -9.23 -1.71 -4.04
C LYS A 159 -9.97 -3.01 -3.72
N LEU A 160 -11.21 -2.92 -3.22
CA LEU A 160 -12.05 -4.07 -2.93
C LEU A 160 -12.36 -4.89 -4.20
N SER A 161 -12.67 -4.24 -5.32
CA SER A 161 -12.88 -4.90 -6.61
C SER A 161 -11.65 -5.68 -7.04
N CYS A 162 -10.45 -5.10 -6.90
CA CYS A 162 -9.18 -5.77 -7.23
C CYS A 162 -8.87 -6.96 -6.31
N GLU A 163 -9.24 -6.91 -5.02
CA GLU A 163 -9.15 -8.08 -4.12
C GLU A 163 -10.03 -9.23 -4.62
N HIS A 164 -11.25 -8.94 -5.08
CA HIS A 164 -12.14 -9.95 -5.65
C HIS A 164 -11.63 -10.51 -6.98
N LEU A 165 -11.11 -9.66 -7.86
CA LEU A 165 -10.46 -10.10 -9.11
C LEU A 165 -9.26 -10.99 -8.81
N GLY A 166 -8.36 -10.57 -7.92
CA GLY A 166 -7.20 -11.36 -7.52
C GLY A 166 -7.59 -12.73 -6.96
N ARG A 167 -8.60 -12.79 -6.09
CA ARG A 167 -9.16 -14.06 -5.59
C ARG A 167 -9.69 -14.95 -6.72
N TYR A 168 -10.42 -14.36 -7.67
CA TYR A 168 -10.92 -15.09 -8.83
C TYR A 168 -9.78 -15.66 -9.69
N PHE A 169 -8.76 -14.85 -10.00
CA PHE A 169 -7.60 -15.27 -10.78
C PHE A 169 -6.76 -16.35 -10.07
N ALA A 170 -6.68 -16.28 -8.74
CA ALA A 170 -5.94 -17.28 -7.95
C ALA A 170 -6.66 -18.63 -7.84
N ARG A 171 -8.00 -18.63 -7.75
CA ARG A 171 -8.76 -19.84 -7.35
C ARG A 171 -9.77 -20.34 -8.36
N HIS A 172 -10.24 -19.50 -9.29
CA HIS A 172 -11.41 -19.79 -10.12
C HIS A 172 -11.23 -19.42 -11.59
N TYR A 173 -10.01 -18.99 -11.97
CA TYR A 173 -9.79 -18.48 -13.31
C TYR A 173 -10.10 -19.53 -14.39
N ARG A 174 -11.04 -19.16 -15.28
CA ARG A 174 -11.52 -20.00 -16.39
C ARG A 174 -12.03 -21.39 -15.96
N GLN A 175 -12.66 -21.52 -14.79
CA GLN A 175 -13.11 -22.79 -14.23
C GLN A 175 -14.06 -23.62 -15.13
N LEU A 176 -14.64 -23.01 -16.17
CA LEU A 176 -15.46 -23.70 -17.17
C LEU A 176 -14.72 -23.96 -18.51
N ALA A 177 -13.44 -23.62 -18.62
CA ALA A 177 -12.67 -23.90 -19.82
C ALA A 177 -12.45 -25.42 -19.97
N PRO A 178 -12.52 -25.98 -21.21
CA PRO A 178 -12.34 -27.40 -21.45
C PRO A 178 -10.97 -27.95 -21.04
N GLN A 179 -9.96 -27.11 -21.10
CA GLN A 179 -8.62 -27.41 -20.57
C GLN A 179 -8.51 -26.68 -19.23
N THR A 180 -8.44 -27.44 -18.16
CA THR A 180 -7.98 -26.94 -16.86
C THR A 180 -6.49 -26.64 -17.01
N ASP A 181 -6.20 -25.48 -17.62
CA ASP A 181 -4.85 -24.94 -17.60
C ASP A 181 -4.42 -24.85 -16.13
N ALA A 182 -3.45 -25.66 -15.80
CA ALA A 182 -2.93 -25.78 -14.47
C ALA A 182 -2.49 -24.41 -13.96
N GLY A 183 -3.11 -23.96 -12.90
CA GLY A 183 -2.53 -22.96 -12.06
C GLY A 183 -3.13 -21.57 -12.19
N GLY A 184 -3.90 -21.21 -11.17
CA GLY A 184 -4.09 -19.82 -10.80
C GLY A 184 -2.76 -19.19 -10.37
N ILE A 185 -2.71 -17.87 -10.41
CA ILE A 185 -1.60 -17.10 -9.83
C ILE A 185 -1.58 -17.23 -8.31
N ASP A 186 -0.46 -16.92 -7.68
CA ASP A 186 -0.34 -16.79 -6.23
C ASP A 186 -0.63 -15.33 -5.82
N PHE A 187 -1.93 -14.99 -5.67
CA PHE A 187 -2.36 -13.63 -5.33
C PHE A 187 -2.36 -13.42 -3.82
N ARG A 188 -1.70 -12.33 -3.39
CA ARG A 188 -1.53 -11.95 -1.99
C ARG A 188 -1.77 -10.47 -1.81
N ALA A 189 -2.76 -10.06 -1.04
CA ALA A 189 -3.09 -8.68 -0.79
C ALA A 189 -2.92 -8.29 0.68
N ILE A 190 -2.47 -7.06 0.91
CA ILE A 190 -2.40 -6.44 2.23
C ILE A 190 -3.30 -5.20 2.24
N ARG A 191 -4.24 -5.12 3.18
CA ARG A 191 -4.93 -3.87 3.49
C ARG A 191 -4.07 -3.02 4.39
N PHE A 192 -3.37 -2.08 3.78
CA PHE A 192 -2.54 -1.13 4.51
C PHE A 192 -3.39 -0.11 5.26
N PRO A 193 -2.98 0.24 6.50
CA PRO A 193 -3.52 1.36 7.26
C PRO A 193 -2.98 2.69 6.73
N GLY A 194 -3.18 3.78 7.46
CA GLY A 194 -2.45 5.03 7.20
C GLY A 194 -0.94 4.80 7.29
N LEU A 195 -0.22 5.14 6.22
CA LEU A 195 1.24 5.01 6.20
C LEU A 195 1.87 6.34 6.59
N ILE A 196 2.81 6.30 7.54
CA ILE A 196 3.55 7.49 7.98
C ILE A 196 4.98 7.38 7.49
N SER A 197 5.43 8.42 6.77
CA SER A 197 6.80 8.51 6.26
C SER A 197 7.51 9.77 6.73
N ALA A 198 8.82 9.62 6.97
CA ALA A 198 9.73 10.73 7.22
C ALA A 198 10.34 11.30 5.94
N PHE A 199 10.33 10.54 4.84
CA PHE A 199 11.04 10.89 3.61
C PHE A 199 10.15 11.50 2.53
N THR A 200 8.88 11.19 2.51
CA THR A 200 7.94 11.75 1.53
C THR A 200 7.16 12.89 2.13
N VAL A 201 7.14 14.02 1.41
CA VAL A 201 6.27 15.13 1.78
C VAL A 201 4.82 14.75 1.45
N PRO A 202 3.91 14.83 2.41
CA PRO A 202 2.49 14.52 2.18
C PRO A 202 1.92 15.33 1.02
N SER A 203 1.13 14.71 0.16
CA SER A 203 0.55 15.31 -1.04
C SER A 203 -0.96 15.53 -0.98
N GLY A 204 -1.53 15.48 0.23
CA GLY A 204 -2.96 15.69 0.48
C GLY A 204 -3.80 14.41 0.45
N GLY A 205 -3.22 13.26 0.78
CA GLY A 205 -3.95 12.00 0.98
C GLY A 205 -4.96 12.08 2.12
N THR A 206 -5.94 11.19 2.13
CA THR A 206 -7.02 11.20 3.12
C THR A 206 -6.51 11.03 4.56
N SER A 207 -5.47 10.21 4.78
CA SER A 207 -4.86 9.97 6.09
C SER A 207 -3.59 10.80 6.37
N ASP A 208 -3.25 11.75 5.50
CA ASP A 208 -1.98 12.48 5.55
C ASP A 208 -1.85 13.43 6.75
N TYR A 209 -2.92 13.69 7.51
CA TYR A 209 -2.87 14.59 8.66
C TYR A 209 -1.75 14.27 9.65
N ALA A 210 -1.42 12.98 9.83
CA ALA A 210 -0.34 12.55 10.71
C ALA A 210 1.04 12.97 10.19
N SER A 211 1.31 12.70 8.92
CA SER A 211 2.57 13.07 8.26
C SER A 211 2.68 14.59 8.07
N GLU A 212 1.58 15.26 7.64
CA GLU A 212 1.55 16.72 7.47
C GLU A 212 1.89 17.44 8.79
N MET A 213 1.34 16.98 9.91
CA MET A 213 1.57 17.54 11.24
C MET A 213 3.07 17.48 11.62
N ILE A 214 3.71 16.32 11.42
CA ILE A 214 5.12 16.10 11.74
C ILE A 214 6.02 16.96 10.84
N HIS A 215 5.75 16.98 9.54
CA HIS A 215 6.54 17.75 8.58
C HIS A 215 6.38 19.27 8.78
N ALA A 216 5.18 19.76 9.10
CA ALA A 216 4.94 21.16 9.41
C ALA A 216 5.70 21.57 10.67
N ALA A 217 5.62 20.76 11.73
CA ALA A 217 6.30 21.02 12.98
C ALA A 217 7.83 21.03 12.83
N ALA A 218 8.40 20.10 12.07
CA ALA A 218 9.84 20.08 11.78
C ALA A 218 10.35 21.31 10.99
N GLN A 219 9.43 22.00 10.29
CA GLN A 219 9.71 23.26 9.61
C GLN A 219 9.40 24.50 10.48
N GLY A 220 9.00 24.33 11.74
CA GLY A 220 8.59 25.42 12.60
C GLY A 220 7.29 26.10 12.18
N ARG A 221 6.47 25.45 11.34
CA ARG A 221 5.21 25.99 10.85
C ARG A 221 4.02 25.54 11.69
N PRO A 222 3.04 26.41 11.96
CA PRO A 222 1.78 25.99 12.58
C PRO A 222 1.04 25.02 11.66
N TYR A 223 0.23 24.14 12.24
CA TYR A 223 -0.58 23.19 11.52
C TYR A 223 -2.02 23.17 12.02
N ALA A 224 -2.98 23.33 11.11
CA ALA A 224 -4.41 23.17 11.39
C ALA A 224 -4.84 21.78 10.89
N CYS A 225 -5.01 20.84 11.81
CA CYS A 225 -5.38 19.47 11.49
C CYS A 225 -6.81 19.41 10.94
N PHE A 226 -6.98 18.85 9.76
CA PHE A 226 -8.26 18.79 9.05
C PHE A 226 -9.21 17.69 9.56
N VAL A 227 -8.87 17.03 10.66
CA VAL A 227 -9.73 16.05 11.33
C VAL A 227 -9.97 16.47 12.78
N ARG A 228 -11.00 15.88 13.41
CA ARG A 228 -11.25 16.08 14.85
C ARG A 228 -10.12 15.48 15.68
N GLU A 229 -9.95 16.02 16.87
CA GLU A 229 -8.95 15.57 17.84
C GLU A 229 -9.14 14.08 18.22
N ASP A 230 -10.40 13.63 18.34
CA ASP A 230 -10.75 12.25 18.69
C ASP A 230 -10.69 11.27 17.52
N THR A 231 -10.40 11.74 16.29
CA THR A 231 -10.31 10.88 15.11
C THR A 231 -9.24 9.82 15.29
N ARG A 232 -9.64 8.55 15.15
CA ARG A 232 -8.77 7.38 15.30
C ARG A 232 -8.87 6.52 14.03
N ILE A 233 -7.72 6.13 13.50
CA ILE A 233 -7.56 5.11 12.46
C ILE A 233 -6.25 4.33 12.72
N PRO A 234 -6.08 3.12 12.17
CA PRO A 234 -4.82 2.41 12.28
C PRO A 234 -3.73 3.04 11.40
N PHE A 235 -2.48 2.92 11.86
CA PHE A 235 -1.27 3.39 11.18
C PHE A 235 -0.14 2.37 11.25
N MET A 236 0.84 2.55 10.37
CA MET A 236 2.16 1.93 10.44
C MET A 236 3.21 2.79 9.73
N THR A 237 4.49 2.53 10.01
CA THR A 237 5.59 3.22 9.31
C THR A 237 5.81 2.65 7.90
N MET A 238 6.35 3.47 7.00
CA MET A 238 6.70 3.01 5.65
C MET A 238 7.71 1.85 5.64
N PRO A 239 8.76 1.83 6.46
CA PRO A 239 9.67 0.68 6.56
C PRO A 239 8.95 -0.62 6.94
N ASP A 240 8.01 -0.59 7.90
CA ASP A 240 7.24 -1.77 8.29
C ASP A 240 6.30 -2.23 7.17
N ALA A 241 5.74 -1.29 6.39
CA ALA A 241 4.91 -1.62 5.23
C ALA A 241 5.69 -2.36 4.13
N ILE A 242 6.91 -1.90 3.84
CA ILE A 242 7.80 -2.56 2.88
C ILE A 242 8.20 -3.95 3.40
N GLN A 243 8.57 -4.05 4.68
CA GLN A 243 8.91 -5.34 5.28
C GLN A 243 7.72 -6.32 5.26
N ALA A 244 6.49 -5.83 5.48
CA ALA A 244 5.28 -6.65 5.41
C ALA A 244 5.07 -7.24 4.00
N LEU A 245 5.28 -6.45 2.93
CA LEU A 245 5.21 -6.95 1.55
C LEU A 245 6.25 -8.04 1.28
N LEU A 246 7.48 -7.84 1.70
CA LEU A 246 8.57 -8.81 1.52
C LEU A 246 8.30 -10.09 2.31
N THR A 247 7.92 -9.98 3.58
CA THR A 247 7.61 -11.14 4.42
C THR A 247 6.42 -11.93 3.86
N LEU A 248 5.37 -11.25 3.39
CA LEU A 248 4.24 -11.93 2.73
C LEU A 248 4.67 -12.58 1.42
N MET A 249 5.54 -11.95 0.61
CA MET A 249 6.09 -12.55 -0.62
C MET A 249 6.82 -13.87 -0.33
N GLU A 250 7.61 -13.92 0.74
CA GLU A 250 8.43 -15.09 1.11
C GLU A 250 7.63 -16.19 1.79
N ALA A 251 6.45 -15.88 2.34
CA ALA A 251 5.63 -16.86 3.06
C ALA A 251 5.30 -18.07 2.18
N PRO A 252 5.42 -19.30 2.70
CA PRO A 252 5.03 -20.51 2.00
C PRO A 252 3.53 -20.50 1.69
N PRO A 253 3.10 -20.77 0.42
CA PRO A 253 1.70 -20.67 0.03
C PRO A 253 0.77 -21.59 0.84
N GLU A 254 1.25 -22.74 1.27
CA GLU A 254 0.51 -23.71 2.09
C GLU A 254 0.18 -23.21 3.51
N ARG A 255 0.87 -22.18 3.99
CA ARG A 255 0.56 -21.52 5.27
C ARG A 255 -0.50 -20.45 5.15
N LEU A 256 -0.76 -19.96 3.95
CA LEU A 256 -1.67 -18.84 3.73
C LEU A 256 -3.13 -19.30 3.71
N THR A 257 -3.89 -18.97 4.75
CA THR A 257 -5.32 -19.32 4.85
C THR A 257 -6.23 -18.31 4.14
N SER A 258 -5.69 -17.15 3.76
CA SER A 258 -6.40 -16.08 3.06
C SER A 258 -5.55 -15.53 1.89
N VAL A 259 -6.21 -14.82 1.00
CA VAL A 259 -5.54 -14.02 -0.06
C VAL A 259 -5.48 -12.54 0.31
N VAL A 260 -6.17 -12.11 1.37
CA VAL A 260 -6.20 -10.72 1.85
C VAL A 260 -5.92 -10.70 3.34
N TYR A 261 -5.05 -9.82 3.77
CA TYR A 261 -4.61 -9.68 5.16
C TYR A 261 -4.67 -8.24 5.63
N ASN A 262 -5.16 -8.03 6.84
CA ASN A 262 -5.02 -6.78 7.56
C ASN A 262 -3.63 -6.66 8.18
N VAL A 263 -3.08 -5.45 8.17
CA VAL A 263 -1.87 -5.07 8.91
C VAL A 263 -2.07 -3.74 9.61
N SER A 264 -1.49 -3.59 10.79
CA SER A 264 -1.46 -2.35 11.57
C SER A 264 -0.36 -2.44 12.63
N ALA A 265 0.21 -1.32 13.01
CA ALA A 265 1.19 -1.24 14.10
C ALA A 265 0.63 -0.53 15.33
N PHE A 266 -0.11 0.56 15.14
CA PHE A 266 -0.67 1.38 16.22
C PHE A 266 -1.90 2.18 15.73
N SER A 267 -2.78 2.57 16.65
CA SER A 267 -4.03 3.29 16.33
C SER A 267 -4.25 4.48 17.28
N PRO A 268 -3.44 5.54 17.20
CA PRO A 268 -3.58 6.74 18.04
C PRO A 268 -4.74 7.62 17.57
N THR A 269 -5.23 8.47 18.46
CA THR A 269 -6.05 9.59 18.03
C THR A 269 -5.19 10.69 17.37
N ALA A 270 -5.82 11.57 16.59
CA ALA A 270 -5.13 12.76 16.06
C ALA A 270 -4.57 13.64 17.19
N GLY A 271 -5.26 13.70 18.32
CA GLY A 271 -4.80 14.40 19.54
C GLY A 271 -3.57 13.75 20.18
N ASP A 272 -3.49 12.40 20.19
CA ASP A 272 -2.29 11.70 20.67
C ASP A 272 -1.07 12.04 19.82
N LEU A 273 -1.24 12.07 18.49
CA LEU A 273 -0.19 12.47 17.56
C LEU A 273 0.21 13.94 17.78
N ALA A 274 -0.77 14.86 17.90
CA ALA A 274 -0.50 16.27 18.15
C ALA A 274 0.32 16.49 19.42
N ARG A 275 -0.05 15.83 20.52
CA ARG A 275 0.70 15.92 21.79
C ARG A 275 2.14 15.42 21.66
N ARG A 276 2.37 14.35 20.88
CA ARG A 276 3.74 13.86 20.63
C ARG A 276 4.55 14.83 19.80
N VAL A 277 3.96 15.34 18.73
CA VAL A 277 4.63 16.31 17.84
C VAL A 277 4.97 17.59 18.60
N GLN A 278 4.05 18.12 19.42
CA GLN A 278 4.31 19.31 20.26
C GLN A 278 5.42 19.08 21.30
N ARG A 279 5.51 17.87 21.87
CA ARG A 279 6.63 17.52 22.77
C ARG A 279 7.98 17.50 22.04
N ALA A 280 7.99 16.98 20.80
CA ALA A 280 9.20 16.89 20.00
C ALA A 280 9.65 18.22 19.39
N PHE A 281 8.69 19.14 19.15
CA PHE A 281 8.90 20.47 18.57
C PHE A 281 8.19 21.53 19.44
N PRO A 282 8.77 21.91 20.59
CA PRO A 282 8.19 22.90 21.50
C PRO A 282 7.97 24.25 20.81
N GLY A 283 6.81 24.86 21.06
CA GLY A 283 6.44 26.16 20.48
C GLY A 283 5.71 26.09 19.13
N VAL A 284 5.58 24.92 18.50
CA VAL A 284 4.76 24.77 17.30
C VAL A 284 3.28 24.70 17.69
N ALA A 285 2.47 25.57 17.08
CA ALA A 285 1.03 25.58 17.28
C ALA A 285 0.36 24.50 16.40
N ILE A 286 -0.34 23.57 17.05
CA ILE A 286 -1.20 22.60 16.38
C ILE A 286 -2.63 22.87 16.85
N SER A 287 -3.54 23.06 15.89
CA SER A 287 -4.97 23.25 16.12
C SER A 287 -5.77 22.24 15.31
N PHE A 288 -7.07 22.15 15.62
CA PHE A 288 -7.99 21.26 14.91
C PHE A 288 -9.05 22.10 14.18
N ALA A 289 -9.13 21.96 12.86
CA ALA A 289 -10.10 22.61 11.98
C ALA A 289 -10.67 21.56 10.99
N PRO A 290 -11.58 20.69 11.46
CA PRO A 290 -12.05 19.56 10.67
C PRO A 290 -12.69 20.00 9.35
N ASP A 291 -12.23 19.44 8.23
CA ASP A 291 -12.93 19.49 6.94
C ASP A 291 -14.04 18.43 6.95
N PRO A 292 -15.32 18.83 6.87
CA PRO A 292 -16.44 17.89 7.01
C PRO A 292 -16.42 16.74 5.99
N ARG A 293 -15.93 16.98 4.76
CA ARG A 293 -15.89 15.97 3.69
C ARG A 293 -14.79 14.95 3.94
N ARG A 294 -13.58 15.42 4.27
CA ARG A 294 -12.46 14.52 4.62
C ARG A 294 -12.75 13.77 5.91
N GLN A 295 -13.34 14.44 6.89
CA GLN A 295 -13.72 13.82 8.17
C GLN A 295 -14.74 12.68 7.96
N ALA A 296 -15.75 12.88 7.13
CA ALA A 296 -16.75 11.85 6.84
C ALA A 296 -16.14 10.57 6.24
N ILE A 297 -15.12 10.70 5.39
CA ILE A 297 -14.40 9.55 4.83
C ILE A 297 -13.66 8.81 5.97
N LEU A 298 -12.91 9.53 6.82
CA LEU A 298 -12.19 8.91 7.92
C LEU A 298 -13.11 8.31 8.99
N ASP A 299 -14.29 8.87 9.16
CA ASP A 299 -15.30 8.33 10.07
C ASP A 299 -15.87 6.99 9.58
N SER A 300 -15.84 6.72 8.27
CA SER A 300 -16.23 5.44 7.69
C SER A 300 -15.15 4.35 7.78
N TRP A 301 -13.92 4.69 8.12
CA TRP A 301 -12.82 3.70 8.26
C TRP A 301 -12.74 3.16 9.69
N PRO A 302 -12.25 1.92 9.91
CA PRO A 302 -12.15 1.35 11.25
C PRO A 302 -11.20 2.13 12.16
N GLU A 303 -11.44 2.07 13.48
CA GLU A 303 -10.49 2.61 14.48
C GLU A 303 -9.24 1.75 14.58
N ASP A 304 -9.37 0.44 14.41
CA ASP A 304 -8.28 -0.53 14.39
C ASP A 304 -8.70 -1.75 13.56
N VAL A 305 -7.74 -2.59 13.20
CA VAL A 305 -7.98 -3.83 12.44
C VAL A 305 -7.38 -5.03 13.16
N ASP A 306 -8.02 -6.18 13.00
CA ASP A 306 -7.48 -7.44 13.51
C ASP A 306 -6.36 -7.94 12.60
N VAL A 307 -5.18 -8.13 13.16
CA VAL A 307 -3.98 -8.61 12.47
C VAL A 307 -3.61 -10.04 12.84
N SER A 308 -4.47 -10.74 13.58
CA SER A 308 -4.20 -12.09 14.11
C SER A 308 -3.91 -13.10 13.00
N ARG A 309 -4.64 -13.02 11.89
CA ARG A 309 -4.44 -13.87 10.72
C ARG A 309 -3.07 -13.63 10.07
N ALA A 310 -2.68 -12.40 9.86
CA ALA A 310 -1.36 -12.07 9.32
C ALA A 310 -0.23 -12.59 10.22
N ARG A 311 -0.40 -12.48 11.53
CA ARG A 311 0.54 -13.05 12.51
C ARG A 311 0.63 -14.57 12.43
N ALA A 312 -0.50 -15.25 12.36
CA ALA A 312 -0.55 -16.71 12.35
C ALA A 312 0.01 -17.29 11.04
N ASP A 313 -0.40 -16.75 9.90
CA ASP A 313 -0.11 -17.33 8.60
C ASP A 313 1.31 -17.05 8.13
N TRP A 314 1.81 -15.82 8.31
CA TRP A 314 3.11 -15.41 7.78
C TRP A 314 3.98 -14.61 8.76
N GLY A 315 3.61 -14.60 10.05
CA GLY A 315 4.48 -14.05 11.10
C GLY A 315 4.56 -12.52 11.12
N PHE A 316 3.52 -11.82 10.65
CA PHE A 316 3.49 -10.35 10.66
C PHE A 316 3.79 -9.80 12.05
N THR A 317 4.82 -9.00 12.15
CA THR A 317 5.20 -8.29 13.38
C THR A 317 5.82 -6.95 13.00
N PRO A 318 5.13 -5.82 13.25
CA PRO A 318 5.71 -4.51 12.98
C PRO A 318 6.89 -4.28 13.92
N THR A 319 7.94 -3.64 13.41
CA THR A 319 9.13 -3.27 14.19
C THR A 319 8.85 -2.07 15.07
N HIS A 320 8.03 -1.15 14.59
CA HIS A 320 7.77 0.12 15.26
C HIS A 320 6.35 0.11 15.87
N ASP A 321 6.25 0.15 17.20
CA ASP A 321 5.09 0.70 17.89
C ASP A 321 5.10 2.24 17.76
N LEU A 322 4.13 2.92 18.37
CA LEU A 322 4.02 4.37 18.24
C LEU A 322 5.24 5.12 18.81
N ASP A 323 5.81 4.64 19.93
CA ASP A 323 6.97 5.27 20.56
C ASP A 323 8.21 5.13 19.68
N ARG A 324 8.50 3.90 19.26
CA ARG A 324 9.63 3.61 18.39
C ARG A 324 9.48 4.27 17.00
N ALA A 325 8.27 4.34 16.45
CA ALA A 325 8.01 5.04 15.19
C ALA A 325 8.45 6.51 15.28
N PHE A 326 8.14 7.19 16.39
CA PHE A 326 8.57 8.57 16.59
C PHE A 326 10.06 8.68 16.87
N ASP A 327 10.57 7.91 17.82
CA ASP A 327 11.92 8.11 18.38
C ASP A 327 13.02 7.55 17.46
N GLU A 328 12.76 6.40 16.78
CA GLU A 328 13.78 5.73 15.98
C GLU A 328 13.68 6.07 14.47
N TYR A 329 12.47 6.38 13.96
CA TYR A 329 12.27 6.60 12.53
C TYR A 329 11.87 8.03 12.16
N LEU A 330 10.75 8.55 12.71
CA LEU A 330 10.20 9.82 12.22
C LEU A 330 11.06 11.02 12.63
N LEU A 331 11.27 11.24 13.93
CA LEU A 331 11.96 12.42 14.43
C LEU A 331 13.40 12.54 13.93
N PRO A 332 14.25 11.50 13.98
CA PRO A 332 15.61 11.61 13.47
C PRO A 332 15.67 12.00 11.99
N ASN A 333 14.78 11.44 11.17
CA ASN A 333 14.81 11.65 9.72
C ASN A 333 14.20 13.00 9.31
N VAL A 334 13.07 13.43 9.91
CA VAL A 334 12.50 14.75 9.60
C VAL A 334 13.40 15.87 10.11
N ARG A 335 14.04 15.71 11.29
CA ARG A 335 15.03 16.68 11.78
C ARG A 335 16.21 16.81 10.82
N ARG A 336 16.78 15.70 10.37
CA ARG A 336 17.85 15.69 9.36
C ARG A 336 17.41 16.38 8.08
N ARG A 337 16.19 16.08 7.59
CA ARG A 337 15.66 16.64 6.35
C ARG A 337 15.52 18.15 6.39
N TYR A 338 15.04 18.70 7.50
CA TYR A 338 14.73 20.13 7.63
C TYR A 338 15.76 20.93 8.45
N GLY A 339 16.83 20.30 8.92
CA GLY A 339 17.81 20.95 9.78
C GLY A 339 17.22 21.38 11.13
N ALA A 340 16.12 20.75 11.58
CA ALA A 340 15.47 21.06 12.86
C ALA A 340 16.28 20.51 14.03
N ARG A 341 16.36 21.30 15.14
CA ARG A 341 17.05 20.91 16.38
C ARG A 341 16.10 20.22 17.36
#